data_63d6d3cb2f5a21f8bac86ba6bad5671f
#
_entry.id   63d6d3cb2f5a21f8bac86ba6bad5671f
#
_cell.length_a   1.000
_cell.length_b   1.000
_cell.length_c   1.000
_cell.angle_alpha   90.00
_cell.angle_beta   90.00
_cell.angle_gamma   90.00
#
_symmetry.space_group_name_H-M   'P 1'
#
loop_
_entity.id
_entity.type
_entity.pdbx_description
1 polymer ?
#
loop_
_entity_poly.entity_id
_entity_poly.type
_entity_poly.pdbx_seq_one_letter_code
_entity_poly.pdbx_strand_id
1 'polypeptide(L)'
;MNKEQYTYIIRYGVAAAAVAALCAPVVWRTEAMPSVSDVWGYRVVAALAVLALTAVCLEQRLPRLHWADGVVLFWWVCVSLNYVFVSPYPAAEAYGKAMALGVAYVALRLVIPFCGRAFTRLWWVGLCAAGGYELWTGFMQLAGREASRHHLFDVTGTFFNPGPYAIFVAVVLAVSVAWWYRHGEAFAGRGRWIRVGAWSVAAVAVFCFPVLV
;
A
#
# COMPACT_ATOMS: atom_id res chain seq x y z
N MET A 1 -17.51 30.27 1.41
CA MET A 1 -16.40 29.34 1.74
C MET A 1 -15.10 30.10 1.53
N ASN A 2 -14.25 30.16 2.54
CA ASN A 2 -12.96 30.86 2.48
C ASN A 2 -11.98 30.04 1.61
N LYS A 3 -10.99 30.70 0.96
CA LYS A 3 -9.95 30.08 0.12
C LYS A 3 -9.19 28.96 0.88
N GLU A 4 -8.95 29.12 2.16
CA GLU A 4 -8.29 28.12 3.01
C GLU A 4 -9.15 26.86 3.19
N GLN A 5 -10.46 27.01 3.39
CA GLN A 5 -11.39 25.87 3.49
C GLN A 5 -11.45 25.09 2.18
N TYR A 6 -11.47 25.78 1.03
CA TYR A 6 -11.44 25.14 -0.26
C TYR A 6 -10.16 24.33 -0.48
N THR A 7 -8.99 24.91 -0.17
CA THR A 7 -7.70 24.22 -0.27
C THR A 7 -7.64 22.99 0.65
N TYR A 8 -8.18 23.10 1.86
CA TYR A 8 -8.23 21.99 2.81
C TYR A 8 -9.07 20.82 2.26
N ILE A 9 -10.26 21.10 1.72
CA ILE A 9 -11.16 20.09 1.15
C ILE A 9 -10.47 19.37 -0.01
N ILE A 10 -9.84 20.11 -0.92
CA ILE A 10 -9.13 19.51 -2.05
C ILE A 10 -8.00 18.60 -1.58
N ARG A 11 -7.17 19.04 -0.64
CA ARG A 11 -6.07 18.21 -0.11
C ARG A 11 -6.56 16.93 0.55
N TYR A 12 -7.65 16.98 1.30
CA TYR A 12 -8.28 15.79 1.87
C TYR A 12 -8.89 14.89 0.80
N GLY A 13 -9.54 15.46 -0.21
CA GLY A 13 -10.10 14.70 -1.34
C GLY A 13 -9.03 13.95 -2.14
N VAL A 14 -7.93 14.63 -2.47
CA VAL A 14 -6.78 14.01 -3.17
C VAL A 14 -6.14 12.93 -2.29
N ALA A 15 -5.96 13.18 -1.00
CA ALA A 15 -5.42 12.19 -0.07
C ALA A 15 -6.32 10.95 0.04
N ALA A 16 -7.64 11.14 0.16
CA ALA A 16 -8.60 10.04 0.22
C ALA A 16 -8.60 9.21 -1.07
N ALA A 17 -8.58 9.85 -2.23
CA ALA A 17 -8.51 9.18 -3.51
C ALA A 17 -7.20 8.39 -3.68
N ALA A 18 -6.06 8.95 -3.27
CA ALA A 18 -4.77 8.26 -3.34
C ALA A 18 -4.72 7.04 -2.42
N VAL A 19 -5.21 7.17 -1.18
CA VAL A 19 -5.27 6.06 -0.22
C VAL A 19 -6.25 4.97 -0.70
N ALA A 20 -7.42 5.36 -1.21
CA ALA A 20 -8.38 4.41 -1.77
C ALA A 20 -7.78 3.66 -2.97
N ALA A 21 -7.07 4.34 -3.87
CA ALA A 21 -6.39 3.72 -5.00
C ALA A 21 -5.34 2.70 -4.54
N LEU A 22 -4.56 3.02 -3.49
CA LEU A 22 -3.53 2.11 -2.95
C LEU A 22 -4.13 0.90 -2.22
N CYS A 23 -5.28 1.05 -1.56
CA CYS A 23 -5.95 -0.03 -0.83
C CYS A 23 -6.87 -0.88 -1.73
N ALA A 24 -7.35 -0.33 -2.85
CA ALA A 24 -8.30 -1.01 -3.74
C ALA A 24 -7.84 -2.39 -4.22
N PRO A 25 -6.55 -2.61 -4.61
CA PRO A 25 -6.09 -3.93 -5.05
C PRO A 25 -6.14 -5.00 -3.95
N VAL A 26 -6.08 -4.60 -2.69
CA VAL A 26 -6.17 -5.52 -1.55
C VAL A 26 -7.61 -5.98 -1.34
N VAL A 27 -8.56 -5.05 -1.40
CA VAL A 27 -9.98 -5.31 -1.10
C VAL A 27 -10.73 -5.89 -2.31
N TRP A 28 -10.35 -5.48 -3.52
CA TRP A 28 -11.08 -5.81 -4.77
C TRP A 28 -10.38 -6.86 -5.62
N ARG A 29 -9.76 -7.84 -5.02
CA ARG A 29 -9.25 -8.99 -5.77
C ARG A 29 -10.39 -9.89 -6.20
N THR A 30 -10.73 -9.83 -7.47
CA THR A 30 -11.60 -10.81 -8.10
C THR A 30 -10.85 -12.14 -8.27
N GLU A 31 -11.55 -13.26 -8.21
CA GLU A 31 -11.03 -14.63 -8.40
C GLU A 31 -10.39 -14.89 -9.77
N ALA A 32 -10.40 -13.90 -10.65
CA ALA A 32 -9.86 -13.97 -11.97
C ALA A 32 -8.32 -14.01 -11.95
N MET A 33 -7.80 -14.84 -12.82
CA MET A 33 -6.41 -15.17 -13.14
C MET A 33 -5.33 -14.12 -12.77
N PRO A 34 -4.08 -14.55 -12.51
CA PRO A 34 -2.93 -13.68 -12.18
C PRO A 34 -2.75 -12.46 -13.10
N SER A 35 -3.10 -12.59 -14.37
CA SER A 35 -3.08 -11.50 -15.36
C SER A 35 -3.99 -10.32 -15.02
N VAL A 36 -5.06 -10.53 -14.26
CA VAL A 36 -5.98 -9.44 -13.87
C VAL A 36 -5.39 -8.61 -12.71
N SER A 37 -4.55 -9.20 -11.87
CA SER A 37 -3.86 -8.45 -10.80
C SER A 37 -2.94 -7.37 -11.38
N ASP A 38 -2.34 -7.62 -12.54
CA ASP A 38 -1.46 -6.67 -13.21
C ASP A 38 -2.23 -5.46 -13.74
N VAL A 39 -3.42 -5.68 -14.28
CA VAL A 39 -4.30 -4.59 -14.74
C VAL A 39 -4.68 -3.66 -13.59
N TRP A 40 -4.95 -4.18 -12.40
CA TRP A 40 -5.22 -3.36 -11.22
C TRP A 40 -4.01 -2.53 -10.81
N GLY A 41 -2.82 -3.12 -10.84
CA GLY A 41 -1.56 -2.39 -10.58
C GLY A 41 -1.40 -1.19 -11.50
N TYR A 42 -1.59 -1.35 -12.80
CA TYR A 42 -1.51 -0.25 -13.76
C TYR A 42 -2.62 0.80 -13.58
N ARG A 43 -3.84 0.39 -13.23
CA ARG A 43 -4.94 1.34 -12.90
C ARG A 43 -4.61 2.20 -11.67
N VAL A 44 -4.02 1.61 -10.64
CA VAL A 44 -3.57 2.35 -9.45
C VAL A 44 -2.49 3.36 -9.83
N VAL A 45 -1.51 2.95 -10.62
CA VAL A 45 -0.44 3.85 -11.08
C VAL A 45 -1.01 4.99 -11.92
N ALA A 46 -1.94 4.72 -12.83
CA ALA A 46 -2.61 5.75 -13.62
C ALA A 46 -3.40 6.73 -12.74
N ALA A 47 -4.16 6.23 -11.76
CA ALA A 47 -4.89 7.07 -10.82
C ALA A 47 -3.94 7.97 -10.01
N LEU A 48 -2.85 7.41 -9.50
CA LEU A 48 -1.83 8.18 -8.77
C LEU A 48 -1.16 9.24 -9.66
N ALA A 49 -0.90 8.93 -10.94
CA ALA A 49 -0.33 9.87 -11.89
C ALA A 49 -1.28 11.05 -12.15
N VAL A 50 -2.58 10.80 -12.32
CA VAL A 50 -3.60 11.86 -12.46
C VAL A 50 -3.66 12.74 -11.22
N LEU A 51 -3.65 12.14 -10.02
CA LEU A 51 -3.63 12.89 -8.76
C LEU A 51 -2.35 13.71 -8.60
N ALA A 52 -1.20 13.18 -9.05
CA ALA A 52 0.07 13.90 -9.04
C ALA A 52 0.04 15.11 -9.97
N LEU A 53 -0.48 14.96 -11.19
CA LEU A 53 -0.66 16.07 -12.12
C LEU A 53 -1.58 17.14 -11.52
N THR A 54 -2.69 16.73 -10.90
CA THR A 54 -3.59 17.65 -10.20
C THR A 54 -2.86 18.40 -9.09
N ALA A 55 -2.05 17.73 -8.28
CA ALA A 55 -1.27 18.35 -7.22
C ALA A 55 -0.27 19.39 -7.76
N VAL A 56 0.44 19.07 -8.85
CA VAL A 56 1.40 19.98 -9.51
C VAL A 56 0.69 21.19 -10.08
N CYS A 57 -0.45 21.01 -10.76
CA CYS A 57 -1.24 22.13 -11.33
C CYS A 57 -1.75 23.08 -10.26
N LEU A 58 -2.10 22.57 -9.08
CA LEU A 58 -2.65 23.40 -7.99
C LEU A 58 -1.55 24.10 -7.18
N GLU A 59 -0.42 23.44 -6.92
CA GLU A 59 0.62 23.98 -6.05
C GLU A 59 1.73 24.72 -6.82
N GLN A 60 1.90 24.43 -8.10
CA GLN A 60 2.90 25.01 -9.01
C GLN A 60 4.35 24.92 -8.47
N ARG A 61 4.60 24.00 -7.53
CA ARG A 61 5.90 23.79 -6.89
C ARG A 61 6.24 22.32 -6.92
N LEU A 62 7.43 22.01 -7.41
CA LEU A 62 7.97 20.65 -7.31
C LEU A 62 8.63 20.45 -5.94
N PRO A 63 8.53 19.25 -5.36
CA PRO A 63 9.25 18.93 -4.13
C PRO A 63 10.75 18.99 -4.35
N ARG A 64 11.50 19.33 -3.30
CA ARG A 64 12.96 19.30 -3.34
C ARG A 64 13.44 17.87 -3.54
N LEU A 65 14.46 17.71 -4.38
CA LEU A 65 15.13 16.42 -4.59
C LEU A 65 15.71 15.90 -3.25
N HIS A 66 15.54 14.62 -3.03
CA HIS A 66 16.04 13.89 -1.87
C HIS A 66 16.99 12.78 -2.34
N TRP A 67 17.93 12.33 -1.51
CA TRP A 67 18.85 11.25 -1.87
C TRP A 67 18.11 9.97 -2.37
N ALA A 68 16.93 9.67 -1.81
CA ALA A 68 16.11 8.55 -2.25
C ALA A 68 15.65 8.66 -3.71
N ASP A 69 15.45 9.88 -4.22
CA ASP A 69 15.09 10.10 -5.62
C ASP A 69 16.25 9.66 -6.54
N GLY A 70 17.50 9.91 -6.10
CA GLY A 70 18.70 9.43 -6.80
C GLY A 70 18.82 7.90 -6.79
N VAL A 71 18.48 7.23 -5.69
CA VAL A 71 18.49 5.76 -5.61
C VAL A 71 17.44 5.15 -6.55
N VAL A 72 16.23 5.71 -6.60
CA VAL A 72 15.19 5.22 -7.51
C VAL A 72 15.56 5.47 -8.97
N LEU A 73 16.13 6.62 -9.29
CA LEU A 73 16.62 6.92 -10.64
C LEU A 73 17.73 5.96 -11.04
N PHE A 74 18.70 5.71 -10.17
CA PHE A 74 19.78 4.75 -10.40
C PHE A 74 19.22 3.35 -10.65
N TRP A 75 18.30 2.89 -9.82
CA TRP A 75 17.62 1.61 -10.00
C TRP A 75 16.90 1.53 -11.36
N TRP A 76 16.22 2.58 -11.77
CA TRP A 76 15.53 2.65 -13.06
C TRP A 76 16.52 2.53 -14.24
N VAL A 77 17.65 3.24 -14.15
CA VAL A 77 18.73 3.16 -15.16
C VAL A 77 19.27 1.73 -15.22
N CYS A 78 19.57 1.11 -14.09
CA CYS A 78 20.08 -0.26 -14.05
C CYS A 78 19.08 -1.26 -14.66
N VAL A 79 17.78 -1.16 -14.33
CA VAL A 79 16.74 -2.03 -14.89
C VAL A 79 16.61 -1.83 -16.41
N SER A 80 16.67 -0.59 -16.87
CA SER A 80 16.59 -0.27 -18.31
C SER A 80 17.79 -0.78 -19.09
N LEU A 81 19.00 -0.59 -18.55
CA LEU A 81 20.23 -1.12 -19.15
C LEU A 81 20.20 -2.66 -19.19
N ASN A 82 19.77 -3.29 -18.10
CA ASN A 82 19.63 -4.74 -18.06
C ASN A 82 18.65 -5.24 -19.14
N TYR A 83 17.49 -4.60 -19.26
CA TYR A 83 16.47 -4.97 -20.25
C TYR A 83 16.99 -4.82 -21.69
N VAL A 84 17.70 -3.75 -21.99
CA VAL A 84 18.13 -3.45 -23.38
C VAL A 84 19.38 -4.22 -23.79
N PHE A 85 20.36 -4.37 -22.88
CA PHE A 85 21.72 -4.80 -23.24
C PHE A 85 22.13 -6.16 -22.65
N VAL A 86 21.52 -6.63 -21.57
CA VAL A 86 22.02 -7.77 -20.82
C VAL A 86 21.11 -8.98 -20.90
N SER A 87 19.80 -8.77 -20.87
CA SER A 87 18.84 -9.87 -20.82
C SER A 87 18.73 -10.61 -22.17
N PRO A 88 19.07 -11.91 -22.24
CA PRO A 88 18.90 -12.70 -23.45
C PRO A 88 17.44 -12.97 -23.78
N TYR A 89 16.58 -12.89 -22.75
CA TYR A 89 15.12 -13.07 -22.85
C TYR A 89 14.40 -11.88 -22.19
N PRO A 90 14.28 -10.73 -22.89
CA PRO A 90 13.70 -9.55 -22.31
C PRO A 90 12.22 -9.78 -21.97
N ALA A 91 11.92 -9.89 -20.68
CA ALA A 91 10.55 -9.99 -20.17
C ALA A 91 9.91 -8.60 -20.16
N ALA A 92 9.28 -8.21 -21.24
CA ALA A 92 8.61 -6.91 -21.38
C ALA A 92 7.62 -6.61 -20.24
N GLU A 93 6.95 -7.65 -19.73
CA GLU A 93 6.04 -7.57 -18.61
C GLU A 93 6.76 -7.17 -17.30
N ALA A 94 7.88 -7.84 -16.99
CA ALA A 94 8.67 -7.51 -15.80
C ALA A 94 9.25 -6.08 -15.87
N TYR A 95 9.71 -5.67 -17.05
CA TYR A 95 10.16 -4.31 -17.29
C TYR A 95 9.02 -3.30 -17.13
N GLY A 96 7.84 -3.58 -17.68
CA GLY A 96 6.65 -2.74 -17.51
C GLY A 96 6.25 -2.56 -16.05
N LYS A 97 6.29 -3.63 -15.26
CA LYS A 97 6.04 -3.57 -13.80
C LYS A 97 7.08 -2.70 -13.07
N ALA A 98 8.34 -2.83 -13.40
CA ALA A 98 9.40 -2.00 -12.83
C ALA A 98 9.20 -0.52 -13.17
N MET A 99 8.86 -0.20 -14.42
CA MET A 99 8.55 1.16 -14.83
C MET A 99 7.34 1.72 -14.08
N ALA A 100 6.27 0.92 -13.94
CA ALA A 100 5.07 1.30 -13.21
C ALA A 100 5.36 1.63 -11.74
N LEU A 101 6.21 0.84 -11.06
CA LEU A 101 6.63 1.13 -9.68
C LEU A 101 7.35 2.47 -9.55
N GLY A 102 8.22 2.79 -10.48
CA GLY A 102 8.90 4.08 -10.47
C GLY A 102 7.95 5.25 -10.76
N VAL A 103 7.00 5.10 -11.67
CA VAL A 103 5.94 6.10 -11.89
C VAL A 103 5.12 6.29 -10.63
N ALA A 104 4.76 5.21 -9.94
CA ALA A 104 4.05 5.27 -8.65
C ALA A 104 4.86 6.03 -7.59
N TYR A 105 6.19 5.77 -7.51
CA TYR A 105 7.07 6.50 -6.61
C TYR A 105 7.05 8.00 -6.91
N VAL A 106 7.25 8.41 -8.16
CA VAL A 106 7.24 9.83 -8.56
C VAL A 106 5.88 10.46 -8.24
N ALA A 107 4.78 9.77 -8.55
CA ALA A 107 3.45 10.25 -8.25
C ALA A 107 3.23 10.48 -6.74
N LEU A 108 3.64 9.53 -5.90
CA LEU A 108 3.55 9.67 -4.44
C LEU A 108 4.45 10.78 -3.91
N ARG A 109 5.64 10.98 -4.51
CA ARG A 109 6.53 12.10 -4.17
C ARG A 109 5.91 13.48 -4.44
N LEU A 110 4.94 13.57 -5.33
CA LEU A 110 4.17 14.79 -5.63
C LEU A 110 2.92 14.89 -4.74
N VAL A 111 2.19 13.80 -4.60
CA VAL A 111 0.90 13.77 -3.86
C VAL A 111 1.10 13.94 -2.35
N ILE A 112 2.08 13.25 -1.76
CA ILE A 112 2.26 13.26 -0.30
C ILE A 112 2.56 14.66 0.24
N PRO A 113 3.51 15.44 -0.30
CA PRO A 113 3.77 16.80 0.18
C PRO A 113 2.57 17.73 -0.03
N PHE A 114 1.86 17.59 -1.16
CA PHE A 114 0.64 18.36 -1.43
C PHE A 114 -0.44 18.12 -0.38
N CYS A 115 -0.70 16.87 -0.03
CA CYS A 115 -1.72 16.49 0.95
C CYS A 115 -1.26 16.70 2.40
N GLY A 116 0.04 16.64 2.67
CA GLY A 116 0.64 16.80 3.98
C GLY A 116 0.08 15.82 5.02
N ARG A 117 -0.31 16.33 6.19
CA ARG A 117 -0.84 15.52 7.30
C ARG A 117 -2.13 14.76 6.96
N ALA A 118 -2.90 15.24 5.98
CA ALA A 118 -4.14 14.57 5.56
C ALA A 118 -3.82 13.19 4.97
N PHE A 119 -2.80 13.09 4.10
CA PHE A 119 -2.36 11.81 3.54
C PHE A 119 -1.94 10.83 4.64
N THR A 120 -1.09 11.25 5.55
CA THR A 120 -0.59 10.38 6.63
C THR A 120 -1.73 9.83 7.49
N ARG A 121 -2.70 10.67 7.87
CA ARG A 121 -3.85 10.24 8.68
C ARG A 121 -4.73 9.23 7.94
N LEU A 122 -5.07 9.52 6.69
CA LEU A 122 -5.92 8.64 5.89
C LEU A 122 -5.20 7.35 5.50
N TRP A 123 -3.88 7.41 5.24
CA TRP A 123 -3.06 6.24 4.98
C TRP A 123 -3.10 5.24 6.15
N TRP A 124 -2.99 5.74 7.39
CA TRP A 124 -3.13 4.91 8.57
C TRP A 124 -4.49 4.22 8.67
N VAL A 125 -5.55 4.97 8.45
CA VAL A 125 -6.91 4.41 8.46
C VAL A 125 -7.06 3.37 7.35
N GLY A 126 -6.62 3.68 6.13
CA GLY A 126 -6.68 2.77 5.00
C GLY A 126 -5.86 1.49 5.21
N LEU A 127 -4.63 1.63 5.73
CA LEU A 127 -3.76 0.48 6.02
C LEU A 127 -4.35 -0.42 7.12
N CYS A 128 -4.88 0.17 8.19
CA CYS A 128 -5.53 -0.59 9.26
C CYS A 128 -6.80 -1.29 8.75
N ALA A 129 -7.59 -0.64 7.91
CA ALA A 129 -8.79 -1.23 7.33
C ALA A 129 -8.45 -2.39 6.38
N ALA A 130 -7.50 -2.19 5.46
CA ALA A 130 -7.04 -3.22 4.55
C ALA A 130 -6.37 -4.39 5.29
N GLY A 131 -5.51 -4.08 6.28
CA GLY A 131 -4.88 -5.09 7.12
C GLY A 131 -5.87 -5.88 7.96
N GLY A 132 -6.86 -5.21 8.54
CA GLY A 132 -7.94 -5.86 9.30
C GLY A 132 -8.79 -6.78 8.41
N TYR A 133 -9.08 -6.36 7.19
CA TYR A 133 -9.80 -7.18 6.22
C TYR A 133 -9.00 -8.43 5.84
N GLU A 134 -7.73 -8.31 5.55
CA GLU A 134 -6.85 -9.44 5.22
C GLU A 134 -6.70 -10.42 6.39
N LEU A 135 -6.51 -9.90 7.60
CA LEU A 135 -6.45 -10.74 8.80
C LEU A 135 -7.75 -11.46 9.07
N TRP A 136 -8.89 -10.79 8.86
CA TRP A 136 -10.21 -11.41 8.99
C TRP A 136 -10.40 -12.53 7.97
N THR A 137 -10.08 -12.30 6.70
CA THR A 137 -10.15 -13.31 5.64
C THR A 137 -9.24 -14.51 5.96
N GLY A 138 -8.00 -14.26 6.36
CA GLY A 138 -7.08 -15.34 6.76
C GLY A 138 -7.58 -16.12 7.97
N PHE A 139 -8.19 -15.46 8.96
CA PHE A 139 -8.81 -16.12 10.09
C PHE A 139 -10.00 -16.99 9.68
N MET A 140 -10.84 -16.53 8.76
CA MET A 140 -11.99 -17.30 8.25
C MET A 140 -11.53 -18.52 7.45
N GLN A 141 -10.43 -18.41 6.70
CA GLN A 141 -9.80 -19.53 6.01
C GLN A 141 -9.24 -20.55 7.03
N LEU A 142 -8.50 -20.09 8.05
CA LEU A 142 -7.97 -20.94 9.11
C LEU A 142 -9.09 -21.67 9.88
N ALA A 143 -10.23 -21.01 10.07
CA ALA A 143 -11.41 -21.60 10.73
C ALA A 143 -12.21 -22.54 9.81
N GLY A 144 -11.80 -22.75 8.56
CA GLY A 144 -12.48 -23.57 7.57
C GLY A 144 -13.84 -23.00 7.10
N ARG A 145 -14.10 -21.70 7.34
CA ARG A 145 -15.34 -21.02 6.95
C ARG A 145 -15.27 -20.37 5.58
N GLU A 146 -14.06 -20.14 5.10
CA GLU A 146 -13.79 -19.60 3.77
C GLU A 146 -12.69 -20.44 3.09
N ALA A 147 -12.84 -20.74 1.82
CA ALA A 147 -11.84 -21.50 1.09
C ALA A 147 -10.61 -20.63 0.79
N SER A 148 -9.43 -21.24 0.94
CA SER A 148 -8.20 -20.62 0.44
C SER A 148 -8.24 -20.49 -1.08
N ARG A 149 -7.59 -19.47 -1.60
CA ARG A 149 -7.45 -19.26 -3.06
C ARG A 149 -6.39 -20.14 -3.70
N HIS A 150 -5.64 -20.85 -2.91
CA HIS A 150 -4.60 -21.76 -3.38
C HIS A 150 -4.85 -23.18 -2.87
N HIS A 151 -4.77 -24.17 -3.76
CA HIS A 151 -5.10 -25.57 -3.45
C HIS A 151 -4.09 -26.27 -2.51
N LEU A 152 -2.88 -25.73 -2.35
CA LEU A 152 -1.83 -26.30 -1.50
C LEU A 152 -1.70 -25.59 -0.14
N PHE A 153 -2.33 -24.44 0.06
CA PHE A 153 -2.16 -23.65 1.26
C PHE A 153 -3.52 -23.30 1.87
N ASP A 154 -3.66 -23.54 3.15
CA ASP A 154 -4.92 -23.32 3.87
C ASP A 154 -5.23 -21.84 4.09
N VAL A 155 -4.19 -21.00 4.19
CA VAL A 155 -4.34 -19.57 4.47
C VAL A 155 -3.56 -18.73 3.48
N THR A 156 -4.27 -17.90 2.73
CA THR A 156 -3.69 -16.98 1.75
C THR A 156 -4.26 -15.56 1.83
N GLY A 157 -5.23 -15.34 2.73
CA GLY A 157 -6.01 -14.11 2.72
C GLY A 157 -6.73 -13.94 1.38
N THR A 158 -6.76 -12.72 0.86
CA THR A 158 -7.25 -12.45 -0.50
C THR A 158 -6.17 -12.68 -1.57
N PHE A 159 -4.92 -12.96 -1.19
CA PHE A 159 -3.83 -13.24 -2.11
C PHE A 159 -3.93 -14.67 -2.66
N PHE A 160 -3.43 -14.86 -3.87
CA PHE A 160 -3.34 -16.19 -4.45
C PHE A 160 -2.22 -17.02 -3.83
N ASN A 161 -1.17 -16.38 -3.32
CA ASN A 161 0.02 -17.03 -2.77
C ASN A 161 0.24 -16.58 -1.32
N PRO A 162 0.58 -17.49 -0.37
CA PRO A 162 0.83 -17.14 1.02
C PRO A 162 2.01 -16.18 1.23
N GLY A 163 3.03 -16.20 0.36
CA GLY A 163 4.18 -15.31 0.46
C GLY A 163 3.81 -13.81 0.45
N PRO A 164 3.13 -13.30 -0.57
CA PRO A 164 2.63 -11.92 -0.59
C PRO A 164 1.69 -11.60 0.58
N TYR A 165 0.84 -12.53 1.01
CA TYR A 165 -0.02 -12.38 2.19
C TYR A 165 0.80 -12.16 3.45
N ALA A 166 1.79 -13.02 3.71
CA ALA A 166 2.65 -12.93 4.88
C ALA A 166 3.45 -11.61 4.90
N ILE A 167 4.00 -11.19 3.75
CA ILE A 167 4.71 -9.91 3.62
C ILE A 167 3.76 -8.74 3.93
N PHE A 168 2.55 -8.74 3.38
CA PHE A 168 1.58 -7.69 3.63
C PHE A 168 1.22 -7.59 5.12
N VAL A 169 0.90 -8.72 5.77
CA VAL A 169 0.60 -8.80 7.20
C VAL A 169 1.79 -8.33 8.05
N ALA A 170 3.01 -8.75 7.71
CA ALA A 170 4.22 -8.30 8.41
C ALA A 170 4.44 -6.78 8.31
N VAL A 171 4.20 -6.19 7.14
CA VAL A 171 4.28 -4.73 6.95
C VAL A 171 3.22 -4.01 7.77
N VAL A 172 1.96 -4.47 7.74
CA VAL A 172 0.87 -3.91 8.55
C VAL A 172 1.20 -3.95 10.03
N LEU A 173 1.74 -5.08 10.51
CA LEU A 173 2.17 -5.26 11.89
C LEU A 173 3.31 -4.29 12.26
N ALA A 174 4.38 -4.27 11.48
CA ALA A 174 5.55 -3.42 11.76
C ALA A 174 5.16 -1.93 11.82
N VAL A 175 4.34 -1.52 10.86
CA VAL A 175 3.84 -0.14 10.77
C VAL A 175 2.91 0.19 11.94
N SER A 176 2.03 -0.73 12.33
CA SER A 176 1.12 -0.55 13.49
C SER A 176 1.90 -0.44 14.81
N VAL A 177 2.92 -1.27 15.01
CA VAL A 177 3.81 -1.22 16.18
C VAL A 177 4.60 0.09 16.23
N ALA A 178 5.17 0.51 15.10
CA ALA A 178 5.92 1.76 15.00
C ALA A 178 5.03 2.99 15.28
N TRP A 179 3.80 2.98 14.75
CA TRP A 179 2.84 4.04 15.01
C TRP A 179 2.41 4.08 16.48
N TRP A 180 2.13 2.93 17.08
CA TRP A 180 1.80 2.81 18.49
C TRP A 180 2.93 3.29 19.38
N TYR A 181 4.17 2.88 19.11
CA TYR A 181 5.35 3.35 19.86
C TYR A 181 5.48 4.88 19.82
N ARG A 182 5.24 5.48 18.67
CA ARG A 182 5.38 6.93 18.46
C ARG A 182 4.25 7.76 19.08
N HIS A 183 3.07 7.21 19.24
CA HIS A 183 1.87 7.93 19.66
C HIS A 183 1.22 7.34 20.93
N GLY A 184 1.83 6.34 21.53
CA GLY A 184 1.25 5.57 22.64
C GLY A 184 0.89 6.42 23.86
N GLU A 185 1.66 7.48 24.14
CA GLU A 185 1.39 8.41 25.25
C GLU A 185 0.10 9.24 25.04
N ALA A 186 -0.21 9.61 23.79
CA ALA A 186 -1.44 10.34 23.48
C ALA A 186 -2.72 9.51 23.74
N PHE A 187 -2.59 8.18 23.86
CA PHE A 187 -3.68 7.24 24.10
C PHE A 187 -3.75 6.73 25.55
N ALA A 188 -2.95 7.26 26.46
CA ALA A 188 -2.82 6.74 27.83
C ALA A 188 -4.12 6.76 28.66
N GLY A 189 -5.08 7.65 28.37
CA GLY A 189 -6.34 7.78 29.10
C GLY A 189 -7.49 6.91 28.55
N ARG A 190 -7.91 7.14 27.31
CA ARG A 190 -9.04 6.45 26.65
C ARG A 190 -8.63 5.28 25.78
N GLY A 191 -7.37 5.16 25.46
CA GLY A 191 -6.85 4.22 24.45
C GLY A 191 -6.47 2.84 24.98
N ARG A 192 -6.82 2.46 26.21
CA ARG A 192 -6.50 1.13 26.75
C ARG A 192 -7.07 0.02 25.87
N TRP A 193 -8.29 0.18 25.40
CA TRP A 193 -8.97 -0.79 24.52
C TRP A 193 -8.43 -0.81 23.10
N ILE A 194 -7.99 0.35 22.57
CA ILE A 194 -7.34 0.42 21.27
C ILE A 194 -5.96 -0.25 21.33
N ARG A 195 -5.24 -0.13 22.45
CA ARG A 195 -3.99 -0.87 22.67
C ARG A 195 -4.22 -2.36 22.74
N VAL A 196 -5.24 -2.81 23.46
CA VAL A 196 -5.61 -4.23 23.52
C VAL A 196 -5.98 -4.74 22.13
N GLY A 197 -6.76 -3.98 21.35
CA GLY A 197 -7.10 -4.33 19.97
C GLY A 197 -5.86 -4.42 19.07
N ALA A 198 -4.96 -3.46 19.12
CA ALA A 198 -3.71 -3.48 18.34
C ALA A 198 -2.80 -4.66 18.75
N TRP A 199 -2.69 -4.96 20.04
CA TRP A 199 -1.97 -6.16 20.53
C TRP A 199 -2.64 -7.46 20.13
N SER A 200 -3.99 -7.50 20.11
CA SER A 200 -4.71 -8.67 19.65
C SER A 200 -4.48 -8.92 18.16
N VAL A 201 -4.51 -7.87 17.35
CA VAL A 201 -4.17 -7.95 15.90
C VAL A 201 -2.72 -8.38 15.70
N ALA A 202 -1.78 -7.84 16.49
CA ALA A 202 -0.37 -8.22 16.45
C ALA A 202 -0.18 -9.68 16.87
N ALA A 203 -0.85 -10.13 17.92
CA ALA A 203 -0.79 -11.50 18.41
C ALA A 203 -1.37 -12.48 17.37
N VAL A 204 -2.51 -12.16 16.78
CA VAL A 204 -3.10 -12.98 15.70
C VAL A 204 -2.16 -13.05 14.49
N ALA A 205 -1.54 -11.94 14.09
CA ALA A 205 -0.56 -11.94 12.99
C ALA A 205 0.65 -12.82 13.30
N VAL A 206 1.18 -12.77 14.53
CA VAL A 206 2.31 -13.62 14.97
C VAL A 206 1.89 -15.10 15.07
N PHE A 207 0.67 -15.39 15.51
CA PHE A 207 0.16 -16.77 15.58
C PHE A 207 -0.16 -17.35 14.20
N CYS A 208 -0.55 -16.55 13.24
CA CYS A 208 -0.76 -17.01 11.86
C CYS A 208 0.54 -17.23 11.09
N PHE A 209 1.67 -16.67 11.55
CA PHE A 209 2.96 -16.80 10.88
C PHE A 209 3.51 -18.24 10.84
N PRO A 210 3.45 -19.06 11.90
CA PRO A 210 3.90 -20.45 11.87
C PRO A 210 3.02 -21.40 11.05
N VAL A 211 1.78 -21.03 10.78
CA VAL A 211 0.84 -21.84 9.96
C VAL A 211 1.05 -21.56 8.46
N LEU A 212 1.81 -20.51 8.13
CA LEU A 212 2.14 -20.10 6.76
C LEU A 212 3.48 -20.65 6.26
N VAL A 213 4.25 -21.32 7.12
CA VAL A 213 5.52 -22.02 6.82
C VAL A 213 5.30 -23.50 6.83
#